data_0a10b1fbc545c681d42dbe6cfae15401
#
_entry.id   0a10b1fbc545c681d42dbe6cfae15401
#
_cell.length_a   1.000
_cell.length_b   1.000
_cell.length_c   1.000
_cell.angle_alpha   90.00
_cell.angle_beta   90.00
_cell.angle_gamma   90.00
#
_symmetry.space_group_name_H-M   'P 1'
#
loop_
_entity.id
_entity.type
_entity.pdbx_description
1 polymer ?
#
loop_
_entity_poly.entity_id
_entity_poly.type
_entity_poly.pdbx_seq_one_letter_code
_entity_poly.pdbx_strand_id
1 'polypeptide(L)'
;MYMDAVNYISDVLQKTKGKELKVAFLGGSLSKGERVKRELCFVSLFEQKIEERLSNGRKVSVLRYGQSGTMSSNGLYKVKELIEEKPDLVFLDYAMNDTRDRYIWESTEGICSQLIQAGVHVVILLFCNDQGHCTRGAMERVASLYHLPVVDIGKTITDKIQKGELTWEEYGLDYVHPTPLGHEIITSELLNLFQEKEQKENVMEDYYPETPAFLGAFRNSYIMDLSKKMVDTKPGDVILDTEITMKMMLMEFWQDSIKNEADLVFMLDGQKVCGADAYASMAWGNPVCHYVGGDGSEETYHLVIYAGKGKPPANWDYSQFHLRLMIGC
;
A
#
# COMPACT_ATOMS: atom_id res chain seq x y z
N MET A 1 -11.68 19.55 -4.07
CA MET A 1 -11.45 20.00 -2.66
C MET A 1 -11.53 18.76 -1.82
N TYR A 2 -10.46 18.45 -1.07
CA TYR A 2 -10.45 17.26 -0.22
C TYR A 2 -11.41 17.44 0.95
N MET A 3 -11.92 16.34 1.45
CA MET A 3 -12.74 16.32 2.64
C MET A 3 -11.92 16.70 3.86
N ASP A 4 -12.55 17.38 4.84
CA ASP A 4 -11.93 17.67 6.12
C ASP A 4 -11.75 16.37 6.93
N ALA A 5 -10.50 16.03 7.22
CA ALA A 5 -10.13 14.76 7.87
C ALA A 5 -10.71 14.66 9.30
N VAL A 6 -10.82 15.77 10.02
CA VAL A 6 -11.38 15.78 11.39
C VAL A 6 -12.88 15.47 11.34
N ASN A 7 -13.62 16.06 10.41
CA ASN A 7 -15.05 15.78 10.26
C ASN A 7 -15.27 14.35 9.81
N TYR A 8 -14.48 13.85 8.84
CA TYR A 8 -14.54 12.48 8.36
C TYR A 8 -14.30 11.45 9.48
N ILE A 9 -13.25 11.62 10.27
CA ILE A 9 -12.95 10.73 11.38
C ILE A 9 -14.01 10.85 12.49
N SER A 10 -14.54 12.05 12.75
CA SER A 10 -15.65 12.23 13.68
C SER A 10 -16.88 11.40 13.28
N ASP A 11 -17.20 11.33 11.98
CA ASP A 11 -18.29 10.50 11.48
C ASP A 11 -18.00 8.99 11.66
N VAL A 12 -16.75 8.56 11.42
CA VAL A 12 -16.32 7.17 11.73
C VAL A 12 -16.51 6.86 13.20
N LEU A 13 -16.10 7.76 14.10
CA LEU A 13 -16.25 7.61 15.54
C LEU A 13 -17.72 7.48 15.95
N GLN A 14 -18.62 8.22 15.31
CA GLN A 14 -20.06 8.14 15.56
C GLN A 14 -20.66 6.83 15.03
N LYS A 15 -20.37 6.43 13.78
CA LYS A 15 -20.83 5.17 13.17
C LYS A 15 -20.42 3.93 13.99
N THR A 16 -19.28 4.02 14.66
CA THR A 16 -18.69 2.92 15.46
C THR A 16 -18.87 3.08 16.97
N LYS A 17 -19.74 4.02 17.42
CA LYS A 17 -19.98 4.31 18.83
C LYS A 17 -20.43 3.06 19.61
N GLY A 18 -19.84 2.87 20.78
CA GLY A 18 -20.14 1.72 21.66
C GLY A 18 -19.46 0.41 21.24
N LYS A 19 -18.61 0.43 20.22
CA LYS A 19 -17.78 -0.70 19.79
C LYS A 19 -16.30 -0.38 19.94
N GLU A 20 -15.46 -1.41 19.95
CA GLU A 20 -14.03 -1.26 19.72
C GLU A 20 -13.81 -0.59 18.35
N LEU A 21 -12.86 0.34 18.28
CA LEU A 21 -12.45 0.98 17.04
C LEU A 21 -11.24 0.22 16.48
N LYS A 22 -11.32 -0.26 15.25
CA LYS A 22 -10.20 -0.90 14.56
C LYS A 22 -9.59 0.06 13.55
N VAL A 23 -8.35 0.44 13.77
CA VAL A 23 -7.59 1.34 12.89
C VAL A 23 -6.45 0.57 12.25
N ALA A 24 -6.31 0.65 10.93
CA ALA A 24 -5.22 0.03 10.21
C ALA A 24 -4.27 1.07 9.60
N PHE A 25 -2.99 0.73 9.54
CA PHE A 25 -1.97 1.47 8.80
C PHE A 25 -1.44 0.59 7.68
N LEU A 26 -1.76 0.94 6.44
CA LEU A 26 -1.31 0.25 5.23
C LEU A 26 -0.32 1.16 4.50
N GLY A 27 0.96 0.76 4.44
CA GLY A 27 1.97 1.66 3.89
C GLY A 27 3.36 1.06 3.74
N GLY A 28 4.32 1.95 3.48
CA GLY A 28 5.72 1.64 3.26
C GLY A 28 6.57 1.57 4.54
N SER A 29 7.83 1.95 4.39
CA SER A 29 8.83 1.97 5.47
C SER A 29 8.48 2.94 6.60
N LEU A 30 7.79 4.03 6.31
CA LEU A 30 7.38 5.02 7.31
C LEU A 30 6.36 4.41 8.28
N SER A 31 5.31 3.77 7.76
CA SER A 31 4.31 3.06 8.56
C SER A 31 4.88 1.83 9.29
N LYS A 32 5.92 1.18 8.75
CA LYS A 32 6.66 0.11 9.45
C LYS A 32 7.47 0.65 10.62
N GLY A 33 7.93 1.91 10.54
CA GLY A 33 8.89 2.49 11.50
C GLY A 33 10.32 2.05 11.23
N GLU A 34 10.72 2.04 9.95
CA GLU A 34 12.09 1.68 9.56
C GLU A 34 13.10 2.62 10.24
N ARG A 35 14.27 2.05 10.65
CA ARG A 35 15.38 2.72 11.33
C ARG A 35 15.14 3.23 12.76
N VAL A 36 13.95 3.03 13.31
CA VAL A 36 13.66 3.28 14.74
C VAL A 36 13.24 1.99 15.42
N LYS A 37 13.35 1.96 16.76
CA LYS A 37 12.78 0.84 17.53
C LYS A 37 11.25 0.86 17.37
N ARG A 38 10.65 -0.33 17.34
CA ARG A 38 9.20 -0.50 17.10
C ARG A 38 8.34 0.38 18.02
N GLU A 39 8.70 0.46 19.28
CA GLU A 39 7.97 1.25 20.30
C GLU A 39 8.01 2.77 20.07
N LEU A 40 8.98 3.26 19.27
CA LEU A 40 9.15 4.66 18.92
C LEU A 40 8.55 5.02 17.55
N CYS A 41 8.02 4.04 16.81
CA CYS A 41 7.33 4.28 15.55
C CYS A 41 5.99 4.98 15.79
N PHE A 42 5.61 5.91 14.92
CA PHE A 42 4.37 6.67 15.07
C PHE A 42 3.12 5.77 15.17
N VAL A 43 3.10 4.62 14.52
CA VAL A 43 1.99 3.65 14.63
C VAL A 43 1.91 3.07 16.05
N SER A 44 3.05 2.79 16.69
CA SER A 44 3.09 2.33 18.09
C SER A 44 2.72 3.43 19.07
N LEU A 45 3.23 4.63 18.83
CA LEU A 45 2.92 5.80 19.68
C LEU A 45 1.44 6.18 19.55
N PHE A 46 0.86 6.07 18.35
CA PHE A 46 -0.56 6.26 18.13
C PHE A 46 -1.38 5.23 18.92
N GLU A 47 -1.06 3.93 18.80
CA GLU A 47 -1.73 2.86 19.53
C GLU A 47 -1.71 3.08 21.05
N GLN A 48 -0.58 3.53 21.60
CA GLN A 48 -0.43 3.80 23.03
C GLN A 48 -1.27 4.99 23.53
N LYS A 49 -1.49 6.00 22.69
CA LYS A 49 -2.07 7.28 23.10
C LYS A 49 -3.51 7.51 22.67
N ILE A 50 -4.01 6.72 21.68
CA ILE A 50 -5.31 7.01 21.06
C ILE A 50 -6.48 6.79 22.03
N GLU A 51 -6.42 5.80 22.90
CA GLU A 51 -7.50 5.52 23.87
C GLU A 51 -7.72 6.69 24.83
N GLU A 52 -6.66 7.44 25.16
CA GLU A 52 -6.75 8.65 26.03
C GLU A 52 -7.46 9.82 25.35
N ARG A 53 -7.52 9.81 24.01
CA ARG A 53 -8.20 10.85 23.21
C ARG A 53 -9.70 10.59 23.04
N LEU A 54 -10.13 9.35 23.24
CA LEU A 54 -11.51 8.95 23.03
C LEU A 54 -12.29 8.92 24.35
N SER A 55 -13.55 9.37 24.29
CA SER A 55 -14.42 9.37 25.46
C SER A 55 -14.77 7.96 25.96
N ASN A 56 -15.10 7.85 27.24
CA ASN A 56 -15.62 6.65 27.89
C ASN A 56 -14.69 5.42 27.85
N GLY A 57 -13.35 5.60 27.75
CA GLY A 57 -12.40 4.49 27.77
C GLY A 57 -12.59 3.53 26.59
N ARG A 58 -12.95 4.05 25.43
CA ARG A 58 -13.16 3.26 24.21
C ARG A 58 -11.89 2.52 23.82
N LYS A 59 -12.02 1.21 23.61
CA LYS A 59 -10.92 0.36 23.14
C LYS A 59 -10.60 0.62 21.67
N VAL A 60 -9.30 0.61 21.36
CA VAL A 60 -8.78 0.73 20.01
C VAL A 60 -7.80 -0.40 19.72
N SER A 61 -8.00 -1.12 18.63
CA SER A 61 -6.99 -2.03 18.10
C SER A 61 -6.34 -1.46 16.85
N VAL A 62 -5.03 -1.64 16.75
CA VAL A 62 -4.23 -1.11 15.63
C VAL A 62 -3.65 -2.26 14.82
N LEU A 63 -4.07 -2.35 13.55
CA LEU A 63 -3.58 -3.30 12.56
C LEU A 63 -2.40 -2.69 11.79
N ARG A 64 -1.32 -3.45 11.63
CA ARG A 64 -0.04 -2.96 11.09
C ARG A 64 0.30 -3.66 9.80
N TYR A 65 0.16 -2.97 8.69
CA TYR A 65 0.47 -3.43 7.33
C TYR A 65 1.59 -2.60 6.68
N GLY A 66 2.46 -2.01 7.49
CA GLY A 66 3.66 -1.30 7.00
C GLY A 66 4.75 -2.28 6.57
N GLN A 67 5.31 -2.11 5.36
CA GLN A 67 6.40 -2.92 4.84
C GLN A 67 7.43 -2.07 4.10
N SER A 68 8.72 -2.21 4.45
CA SER A 68 9.79 -1.42 3.83
C SER A 68 9.99 -1.74 2.36
N GLY A 69 10.32 -0.71 1.56
CA GLY A 69 10.61 -0.84 0.14
C GLY A 69 9.41 -1.19 -0.74
N THR A 70 8.18 -1.03 -0.23
CA THR A 70 6.96 -1.36 -0.96
C THR A 70 6.25 -0.11 -1.49
N MET A 71 5.50 -0.30 -2.57
CA MET A 71 4.64 0.68 -3.23
C MET A 71 3.16 0.29 -3.09
N SER A 72 2.25 1.14 -3.54
CA SER A 72 0.81 0.84 -3.56
C SER A 72 0.48 -0.46 -4.31
N SER A 73 1.26 -0.84 -5.32
CA SER A 73 1.12 -2.12 -6.01
C SER A 73 1.32 -3.33 -5.08
N ASN A 74 2.23 -3.26 -4.11
CA ASN A 74 2.37 -4.29 -3.06
C ASN A 74 1.22 -4.19 -2.05
N GLY A 75 0.80 -2.96 -1.71
CA GLY A 75 -0.35 -2.73 -0.83
C GLY A 75 -1.63 -3.39 -1.33
N LEU A 76 -1.85 -3.38 -2.64
CA LEU A 76 -3.01 -4.01 -3.27
C LEU A 76 -3.12 -5.51 -2.93
N TYR A 77 -2.00 -6.24 -2.81
CA TYR A 77 -1.98 -7.65 -2.40
C TYR A 77 -2.37 -7.88 -0.93
N LYS A 78 -2.41 -6.83 -0.12
CA LYS A 78 -2.81 -6.87 1.29
C LYS A 78 -4.27 -6.52 1.54
N VAL A 79 -4.95 -5.96 0.55
CA VAL A 79 -6.31 -5.42 0.72
C VAL A 79 -7.30 -6.49 1.16
N LYS A 80 -7.26 -7.68 0.53
CA LYS A 80 -8.19 -8.77 0.89
C LYS A 80 -8.00 -9.22 2.34
N GLU A 81 -6.75 -9.46 2.75
CA GLU A 81 -6.42 -9.82 4.14
C GLU A 81 -6.88 -8.73 5.12
N LEU A 82 -6.64 -7.47 4.74
CA LEU A 82 -7.05 -6.33 5.56
C LEU A 82 -8.57 -6.22 5.70
N ILE A 83 -9.33 -6.45 4.63
CA ILE A 83 -10.81 -6.47 4.67
C ILE A 83 -11.33 -7.59 5.57
N GLU A 84 -10.70 -8.76 5.58
CA GLU A 84 -11.07 -9.90 6.45
C GLU A 84 -10.91 -9.54 7.94
N GLU A 85 -9.97 -8.67 8.30
CA GLU A 85 -9.79 -8.12 9.66
C GLU A 85 -10.85 -7.09 10.05
N LYS A 86 -11.65 -6.60 9.09
CA LYS A 86 -12.74 -5.64 9.29
C LYS A 86 -12.33 -4.37 10.04
N PRO A 87 -11.34 -3.60 9.53
CA PRO A 87 -11.02 -2.31 10.10
C PRO A 87 -12.16 -1.31 9.87
N ASP A 88 -12.32 -0.38 10.79
CA ASP A 88 -13.26 0.74 10.64
C ASP A 88 -12.61 1.88 9.84
N LEU A 89 -11.29 2.04 9.98
CA LEU A 89 -10.50 3.10 9.37
C LEU A 89 -9.14 2.59 8.91
N VAL A 90 -8.73 2.96 7.71
CA VAL A 90 -7.39 2.69 7.15
C VAL A 90 -6.67 4.00 6.86
N PHE A 91 -5.47 4.18 7.40
CA PHE A 91 -4.51 5.18 6.96
C PHE A 91 -3.63 4.58 5.85
N LEU A 92 -3.62 5.22 4.67
CA LEU A 92 -2.91 4.76 3.48
C LEU A 92 -1.67 5.63 3.23
N ASP A 93 -0.47 5.03 3.22
CA ASP A 93 0.83 5.70 3.11
C ASP A 93 1.74 5.01 2.09
N TYR A 94 1.67 5.43 0.82
CA TYR A 94 2.57 4.93 -0.24
C TYR A 94 3.20 6.03 -1.09
N ALA A 95 2.77 7.29 -0.97
CA ALA A 95 3.19 8.38 -1.83
C ALA A 95 4.72 8.62 -1.87
N MET A 96 5.45 8.18 -0.84
CA MET A 96 6.92 8.30 -0.80
C MET A 96 7.62 7.34 -1.75
N ASN A 97 7.08 6.14 -1.93
CA ASN A 97 7.71 5.08 -2.74
C ASN A 97 7.08 4.93 -4.12
N ASP A 98 5.83 5.40 -4.28
CA ASP A 98 5.10 5.29 -5.53
C ASP A 98 5.78 6.04 -6.67
N THR A 99 5.79 5.42 -7.84
CA THR A 99 6.27 6.00 -9.09
C THR A 99 5.12 6.62 -9.89
N ARG A 100 5.45 7.18 -11.07
CA ARG A 100 4.44 7.73 -12.00
C ARG A 100 3.94 6.71 -13.02
N ASP A 101 4.23 5.44 -12.81
CA ASP A 101 3.79 4.38 -13.69
C ASP A 101 2.29 4.13 -13.56
N ARG A 102 1.65 3.81 -14.70
CA ARG A 102 0.21 3.63 -14.76
C ARG A 102 -0.30 2.58 -13.78
N TYR A 103 0.37 1.42 -13.69
CA TYR A 103 -0.05 0.33 -12.83
C TYR A 103 -0.01 0.69 -11.34
N ILE A 104 0.88 1.60 -10.93
CA ILE A 104 0.93 2.15 -9.57
C ILE A 104 -0.33 2.99 -9.30
N TRP A 105 -0.74 3.82 -10.26
CA TRP A 105 -1.96 4.63 -10.14
C TRP A 105 -3.22 3.77 -10.07
N GLU A 106 -3.31 2.74 -10.92
CA GLU A 106 -4.39 1.74 -10.87
C GLU A 106 -4.41 0.99 -9.53
N SER A 107 -3.24 0.67 -8.96
CA SER A 107 -3.14 0.02 -7.66
C SER A 107 -3.65 0.91 -6.53
N THR A 108 -3.32 2.21 -6.56
CA THR A 108 -3.84 3.19 -5.59
C THR A 108 -5.36 3.25 -5.62
N GLU A 109 -5.96 3.34 -6.82
CA GLU A 109 -7.41 3.31 -6.97
C GLU A 109 -7.99 1.97 -6.52
N GLY A 110 -7.36 0.85 -6.90
CA GLY A 110 -7.77 -0.49 -6.51
C GLY A 110 -7.85 -0.68 -5.00
N ILE A 111 -6.85 -0.20 -4.25
CA ILE A 111 -6.85 -0.23 -2.79
C ILE A 111 -8.05 0.55 -2.24
N CYS A 112 -8.18 1.82 -2.61
CA CYS A 112 -9.23 2.68 -2.08
C CYS A 112 -10.63 2.16 -2.45
N SER A 113 -10.85 1.77 -3.71
CA SER A 113 -12.15 1.29 -4.17
C SER A 113 -12.60 0.02 -3.47
N GLN A 114 -11.71 -0.97 -3.31
CA GLN A 114 -12.05 -2.24 -2.65
C GLN A 114 -12.31 -2.05 -1.15
N LEU A 115 -11.54 -1.19 -0.46
CA LEU A 115 -11.78 -0.86 0.94
C LEU A 115 -13.14 -0.16 1.13
N ILE A 116 -13.45 0.83 0.29
CA ILE A 116 -14.74 1.56 0.35
C ILE A 116 -15.91 0.62 0.07
N GLN A 117 -15.81 -0.25 -0.95
CA GLN A 117 -16.84 -1.27 -1.23
C GLN A 117 -17.08 -2.22 -0.06
N ALA A 118 -16.04 -2.49 0.74
CA ALA A 118 -16.15 -3.28 1.95
C ALA A 118 -16.68 -2.50 3.18
N GLY A 119 -17.04 -1.22 3.01
CA GLY A 119 -17.51 -0.34 4.08
C GLY A 119 -16.39 0.16 5.00
N VAL A 120 -15.16 0.15 4.53
CA VAL A 120 -13.97 0.60 5.29
C VAL A 120 -13.65 2.03 4.92
N HIS A 121 -13.51 2.90 5.92
CA HIS A 121 -13.14 4.29 5.72
C HIS A 121 -11.64 4.45 5.45
N VAL A 122 -11.25 5.35 4.54
CA VAL A 122 -9.86 5.55 4.12
C VAL A 122 -9.43 7.00 4.31
N VAL A 123 -8.26 7.20 4.91
CA VAL A 123 -7.56 8.49 5.01
C VAL A 123 -6.20 8.35 4.35
N ILE A 124 -5.89 9.23 3.41
CA ILE A 124 -4.60 9.21 2.73
C ILE A 124 -3.60 10.07 3.49
N LEU A 125 -2.42 9.50 3.78
CA LEU A 125 -1.30 10.21 4.39
C LEU A 125 -0.28 10.56 3.31
N LEU A 126 0.13 11.83 3.27
CA LEU A 126 1.23 12.30 2.42
C LEU A 126 2.39 12.73 3.31
N PHE A 127 3.52 12.07 3.13
CA PHE A 127 4.79 12.46 3.71
C PHE A 127 5.65 13.19 2.67
N CYS A 128 6.84 13.66 3.05
CA CYS A 128 7.79 14.24 2.13
C CYS A 128 9.22 13.79 2.45
N ASN A 129 10.11 13.91 1.47
CA ASN A 129 11.55 13.81 1.68
C ASN A 129 12.13 15.16 2.17
N ASP A 130 13.45 15.21 2.37
CA ASP A 130 14.21 16.41 2.79
C ASP A 130 14.07 17.62 1.85
N GLN A 131 13.64 17.38 0.59
CA GLN A 131 13.36 18.43 -0.40
C GLN A 131 11.87 18.83 -0.45
N GLY A 132 11.06 18.29 0.43
CA GLY A 132 9.61 18.54 0.47
C GLY A 132 8.82 17.78 -0.63
N HIS A 133 9.39 16.74 -1.24
CA HIS A 133 8.77 16.04 -2.38
C HIS A 133 8.22 14.66 -1.99
N CYS A 134 7.11 14.28 -2.64
CA CYS A 134 6.59 12.91 -2.75
C CYS A 134 5.77 12.76 -4.05
N THR A 135 5.46 11.53 -4.43
CA THR A 135 4.62 11.23 -5.60
C THR A 135 3.16 11.25 -5.20
N ARG A 136 2.56 12.43 -5.19
CA ARG A 136 1.22 12.64 -4.64
C ARG A 136 0.06 12.54 -5.66
N GLY A 137 0.36 12.68 -6.96
CA GLY A 137 -0.66 12.88 -7.99
C GLY A 137 -1.74 11.80 -8.07
N ALA A 138 -1.38 10.51 -7.96
CA ALA A 138 -2.36 9.42 -7.96
C ALA A 138 -3.24 9.46 -6.71
N MET A 139 -2.62 9.64 -5.53
CA MET A 139 -3.31 9.73 -4.25
C MET A 139 -4.31 10.88 -4.22
N GLU A 140 -3.88 12.07 -4.67
CA GLU A 140 -4.72 13.26 -4.70
C GLU A 140 -5.89 13.13 -5.70
N ARG A 141 -5.65 12.50 -6.86
CA ARG A 141 -6.70 12.27 -7.84
C ARG A 141 -7.76 11.29 -7.32
N VAL A 142 -7.33 10.17 -6.73
CA VAL A 142 -8.24 9.21 -6.10
C VAL A 142 -8.98 9.86 -4.94
N ALA A 143 -8.28 10.57 -4.04
CA ALA A 143 -8.90 11.27 -2.93
C ALA A 143 -10.00 12.25 -3.39
N SER A 144 -9.71 13.03 -4.43
CA SER A 144 -10.69 14.00 -4.97
C SER A 144 -11.92 13.31 -5.52
N LEU A 145 -11.77 12.21 -6.26
CA LEU A 145 -12.88 11.52 -6.89
C LEU A 145 -13.73 10.72 -5.89
N TYR A 146 -13.07 10.04 -4.94
CA TYR A 146 -13.73 9.21 -3.93
C TYR A 146 -14.12 10.00 -2.67
N HIS A 147 -13.97 11.32 -2.68
CA HIS A 147 -14.24 12.22 -1.55
C HIS A 147 -13.49 11.84 -0.27
N LEU A 148 -12.25 11.34 -0.41
CA LEU A 148 -11.42 10.93 0.72
C LEU A 148 -10.65 12.11 1.31
N PRO A 149 -10.43 12.14 2.63
CA PRO A 149 -9.53 13.11 3.23
C PRO A 149 -8.07 12.80 2.94
N VAL A 150 -7.30 13.87 2.78
CA VAL A 150 -5.83 13.82 2.66
C VAL A 150 -5.23 14.56 3.84
N VAL A 151 -4.35 13.89 4.58
CA VAL A 151 -3.56 14.47 5.66
C VAL A 151 -2.13 14.65 5.18
N ASP A 152 -1.76 15.87 4.90
CA ASP A 152 -0.45 16.23 4.35
C ASP A 152 0.55 16.54 5.47
N ILE A 153 1.11 15.47 6.05
CA ILE A 153 2.17 15.54 7.07
C ILE A 153 3.41 16.22 6.49
N GLY A 154 3.75 15.92 5.22
CA GLY A 154 4.90 16.54 4.56
C GLY A 154 4.80 18.06 4.50
N LYS A 155 3.60 18.59 4.21
CA LYS A 155 3.36 20.02 4.25
C LYS A 155 3.49 20.59 5.67
N THR A 156 2.97 19.91 6.66
CA THR A 156 3.10 20.34 8.07
C THR A 156 4.57 20.44 8.48
N ILE A 157 5.40 19.45 8.12
CA ILE A 157 6.84 19.46 8.41
C ILE A 157 7.55 20.57 7.66
N THR A 158 7.31 20.73 6.37
CA THR A 158 7.94 21.80 5.58
C THR A 158 7.54 23.19 6.06
N ASP A 159 6.29 23.41 6.46
CA ASP A 159 5.83 24.67 7.03
C ASP A 159 6.54 25.00 8.37
N LYS A 160 6.75 24.00 9.24
CA LYS A 160 7.51 24.15 10.50
C LYS A 160 8.98 24.49 10.23
N ILE A 161 9.60 23.84 9.26
CA ILE A 161 11.00 24.12 8.87
C ILE A 161 11.12 25.56 8.32
N GLN A 162 10.21 25.98 7.44
CA GLN A 162 10.22 27.33 6.88
C GLN A 162 10.04 28.43 7.95
N LYS A 163 9.31 28.13 9.03
CA LYS A 163 9.13 29.04 10.17
C LYS A 163 10.29 29.00 11.15
N GLY A 164 11.26 28.11 10.99
CA GLY A 164 12.35 27.91 11.93
C GLY A 164 11.95 27.24 13.25
N GLU A 165 10.81 26.56 13.27
CA GLU A 165 10.29 25.80 14.41
C GLU A 165 10.86 24.38 14.47
N LEU A 166 11.47 23.90 13.39
CA LEU A 166 12.02 22.55 13.21
C LEU A 166 13.11 22.60 12.16
N THR A 167 14.11 21.72 12.27
CA THR A 167 15.07 21.46 11.18
C THR A 167 14.85 20.05 10.60
N TRP A 168 15.40 19.80 9.40
CA TRP A 168 15.31 18.44 8.84
C TRP A 168 16.07 17.43 9.71
N GLU A 169 17.23 17.79 10.24
CA GLU A 169 18.07 16.94 11.09
C GLU A 169 17.38 16.54 12.40
N GLU A 170 16.49 17.39 12.93
CA GLU A 170 15.64 17.07 14.08
C GLU A 170 14.52 16.10 13.69
N TYR A 171 13.93 16.25 12.49
CA TYR A 171 12.82 15.43 12.00
C TYR A 171 13.28 14.13 11.35
N GLY A 172 14.32 14.13 10.50
CA GLY A 172 14.76 13.05 9.63
C GLY A 172 16.08 12.42 10.03
N LEU A 173 16.15 11.08 10.04
CA LEU A 173 17.38 10.30 10.19
C LEU A 173 18.20 10.22 8.90
N ASP A 174 17.53 10.34 7.79
CA ASP A 174 18.07 10.41 6.45
C ASP A 174 17.15 11.28 5.58
N TYR A 175 17.23 11.16 4.26
CA TYR A 175 16.42 11.98 3.35
C TYR A 175 14.90 11.67 3.40
N VAL A 176 14.45 10.60 4.11
CA VAL A 176 13.04 10.16 4.16
C VAL A 176 12.58 9.77 5.56
N HIS A 177 13.38 8.97 6.30
CA HIS A 177 12.91 8.30 7.51
C HIS A 177 12.96 9.22 8.72
N PRO A 178 11.84 9.34 9.50
CA PRO A 178 11.78 10.21 10.66
C PRO A 178 12.67 9.74 11.83
N THR A 179 13.17 10.70 12.61
CA THR A 179 13.74 10.45 13.93
C THR A 179 12.65 10.04 14.93
N PRO A 180 13.00 9.59 16.16
CA PRO A 180 12.00 9.43 17.22
C PRO A 180 11.14 10.70 17.44
N LEU A 181 11.74 11.88 17.41
CA LEU A 181 11.01 13.17 17.50
C LEU A 181 10.08 13.35 16.28
N GLY A 182 10.55 13.01 15.06
CA GLY A 182 9.72 13.05 13.86
C GLY A 182 8.50 12.13 13.98
N HIS A 183 8.67 10.93 14.53
CA HIS A 183 7.56 10.03 14.82
C HIS A 183 6.59 10.57 15.88
N GLU A 184 7.07 11.27 16.91
CA GLU A 184 6.21 11.94 17.89
C GLU A 184 5.39 13.08 17.26
N ILE A 185 6.00 13.87 16.37
CA ILE A 185 5.29 14.92 15.62
C ILE A 185 4.18 14.30 14.76
N ILE A 186 4.49 13.26 13.97
CA ILE A 186 3.50 12.54 13.15
C ILE A 186 2.35 12.03 14.04
N THR A 187 2.68 11.40 15.16
CA THR A 187 1.68 10.89 16.12
C THR A 187 0.75 12.00 16.59
N SER A 188 1.31 13.15 16.97
CA SER A 188 0.53 14.30 17.45
C SER A 188 -0.43 14.81 16.37
N GLU A 189 0.02 14.92 15.13
CA GLU A 189 -0.83 15.33 14.00
C GLU A 189 -1.98 14.33 13.78
N LEU A 190 -1.71 13.02 13.82
CA LEU A 190 -2.74 11.98 13.67
C LEU A 190 -3.74 12.00 14.84
N LEU A 191 -3.27 12.11 16.08
CA LEU A 191 -4.15 12.16 17.27
C LEU A 191 -5.07 13.40 17.25
N ASN A 192 -4.62 14.52 16.69
CA ASN A 192 -5.42 15.73 16.56
C ASN A 192 -6.61 15.58 15.59
N LEU A 193 -6.62 14.54 14.74
CA LEU A 193 -7.75 14.23 13.87
C LEU A 193 -8.92 13.57 14.63
N PHE A 194 -8.64 12.91 15.76
CA PHE A 194 -9.63 12.20 16.56
C PHE A 194 -10.32 13.14 17.55
N GLN A 195 -11.25 13.93 17.03
CA GLN A 195 -12.09 14.84 17.81
C GLN A 195 -13.53 14.35 17.74
N GLU A 196 -14.11 14.02 18.91
CA GLU A 196 -15.53 13.73 18.98
C GLU A 196 -16.31 15.07 18.91
N LYS A 197 -16.93 15.32 17.77
CA LYS A 197 -17.78 16.50 17.56
C LYS A 197 -19.25 16.10 17.73
N GLU A 198 -20.07 17.01 18.27
CA GLU A 198 -21.52 16.85 18.22
C GLU A 198 -21.98 16.83 16.76
N GLN A 199 -22.91 15.91 16.43
CA GLN A 199 -23.41 15.73 15.07
C GLN A 199 -23.90 17.03 14.46
N LYS A 200 -23.35 17.41 13.34
CA LYS A 200 -24.05 18.20 12.32
C LYS A 200 -24.82 17.21 11.46
N GLU A 201 -26.04 17.57 11.06
CA GLU A 201 -27.03 16.72 10.36
C GLU A 201 -26.59 16.06 9.03
N ASN A 202 -25.39 16.26 8.56
CA ASN A 202 -24.87 15.66 7.35
C ASN A 202 -23.93 14.50 7.71
N VAL A 203 -24.49 13.31 7.96
CA VAL A 203 -23.75 12.06 7.92
C VAL A 203 -23.23 11.89 6.48
N MET A 204 -21.92 11.78 6.35
CA MET A 204 -21.31 11.47 5.05
C MET A 204 -21.80 10.11 4.57
N GLU A 205 -22.42 10.09 3.41
CA GLU A 205 -22.63 8.85 2.66
C GLU A 205 -21.28 8.41 2.07
N ASP A 206 -20.99 7.11 2.19
CA ASP A 206 -19.82 6.52 1.54
C ASP A 206 -19.99 6.71 0.01
N TYR A 207 -19.11 7.48 -0.59
CA TYR A 207 -19.18 7.80 -2.00
C TYR A 207 -18.31 6.84 -2.81
N TYR A 208 -18.95 6.09 -3.69
CA TYR A 208 -18.30 5.24 -4.66
C TYR A 208 -18.60 5.72 -6.07
N PRO A 209 -17.64 6.31 -6.79
CA PRO A 209 -17.88 6.88 -8.10
C PRO A 209 -18.14 5.80 -9.15
N GLU A 210 -19.10 6.02 -10.03
CA GLU A 210 -19.37 5.12 -11.18
C GLU A 210 -18.18 5.09 -12.14
N THR A 211 -17.63 6.26 -12.47
CA THR A 211 -16.46 6.38 -13.33
C THR A 211 -15.18 6.30 -12.50
N PRO A 212 -14.20 5.47 -12.90
CA PRO A 212 -12.94 5.36 -12.20
C PRO A 212 -12.06 6.61 -12.32
N ALA A 213 -11.10 6.77 -11.38
CA ALA A 213 -10.12 7.85 -11.42
C ALA A 213 -9.15 7.67 -12.61
N PHE A 214 -8.86 6.41 -12.95
CA PHE A 214 -7.99 6.03 -14.05
C PHE A 214 -8.74 5.06 -14.98
N LEU A 215 -8.29 3.81 -15.11
CA LEU A 215 -8.99 2.77 -15.90
C LEU A 215 -9.88 1.87 -15.01
N GLY A 216 -9.68 1.92 -13.70
CA GLY A 216 -10.38 1.07 -12.75
C GLY A 216 -10.01 -0.41 -12.86
N ALA A 217 -8.80 -0.69 -13.34
CA ALA A 217 -8.37 -2.05 -13.63
C ALA A 217 -8.41 -2.96 -12.40
N PHE A 218 -8.14 -2.43 -11.20
CA PHE A 218 -8.14 -3.18 -9.94
C PHE A 218 -9.28 -2.84 -9.00
N ARG A 219 -10.35 -2.18 -9.48
CA ARG A 219 -11.58 -1.96 -8.68
C ARG A 219 -12.21 -3.30 -8.27
N ASN A 220 -12.10 -4.30 -9.16
CA ASN A 220 -12.34 -5.70 -8.89
C ASN A 220 -11.08 -6.48 -9.26
N SER A 221 -10.62 -7.34 -8.37
CA SER A 221 -9.42 -8.13 -8.63
C SER A 221 -9.37 -9.39 -7.76
N TYR A 222 -8.58 -10.35 -8.20
CA TYR A 222 -8.29 -11.52 -7.40
C TYR A 222 -6.80 -11.88 -7.47
N ILE A 223 -6.33 -12.64 -6.47
CA ILE A 223 -4.96 -13.12 -6.39
C ILE A 223 -4.92 -14.59 -6.82
N MET A 224 -4.04 -14.89 -7.79
CA MET A 224 -3.65 -16.26 -8.10
C MET A 224 -2.29 -16.52 -7.43
N ASP A 225 -2.29 -17.33 -6.38
CA ASP A 225 -1.07 -17.68 -5.63
C ASP A 225 -0.42 -18.93 -6.24
N LEU A 226 0.76 -18.76 -6.79
CA LEU A 226 1.55 -19.82 -7.42
C LEU A 226 2.72 -20.28 -6.52
N SER A 227 2.86 -19.77 -5.30
CA SER A 227 3.99 -20.03 -4.40
C SER A 227 4.20 -21.53 -4.16
N LYS A 228 3.13 -22.30 -4.05
CA LYS A 228 3.23 -23.77 -3.87
C LYS A 228 3.82 -24.49 -5.09
N LYS A 229 3.55 -23.99 -6.30
CA LYS A 229 4.11 -24.57 -7.53
C LYS A 229 5.61 -24.32 -7.63
N MET A 230 6.10 -23.23 -7.04
CA MET A 230 7.52 -22.86 -7.08
C MET A 230 8.42 -23.87 -6.35
N VAL A 231 7.91 -24.57 -5.32
CA VAL A 231 8.72 -25.47 -4.46
C VAL A 231 9.40 -26.61 -5.24
N ASP A 232 8.69 -27.19 -6.20
CA ASP A 232 9.18 -28.33 -7.01
C ASP A 232 9.63 -27.93 -8.42
N THR A 233 9.62 -26.63 -8.74
CA THR A 233 9.96 -26.11 -10.07
C THR A 233 11.44 -26.29 -10.40
N LYS A 234 11.72 -26.68 -11.63
CA LYS A 234 13.06 -26.84 -12.21
C LYS A 234 13.24 -25.93 -13.43
N PRO A 235 14.48 -25.61 -13.81
CA PRO A 235 14.76 -24.85 -15.02
C PRO A 235 14.10 -25.45 -16.24
N GLY A 236 13.31 -24.64 -16.96
CA GLY A 236 12.58 -25.02 -18.16
C GLY A 236 11.17 -25.60 -17.93
N ASP A 237 10.73 -25.77 -16.69
CA ASP A 237 9.37 -26.22 -16.41
C ASP A 237 8.34 -25.14 -16.77
N VAL A 238 7.18 -25.59 -17.27
CA VAL A 238 6.00 -24.76 -17.43
C VAL A 238 5.24 -24.72 -16.11
N ILE A 239 5.17 -23.52 -15.52
CA ILE A 239 4.53 -23.27 -14.22
C ILE A 239 3.03 -23.07 -14.39
N LEU A 240 2.66 -22.32 -15.43
CA LEU A 240 1.27 -22.01 -15.76
C LEU A 240 1.13 -21.93 -17.28
N ASP A 241 0.05 -22.48 -17.80
CA ASP A 241 -0.37 -22.40 -19.20
C ASP A 241 -1.89 -22.37 -19.21
N THR A 242 -2.48 -21.19 -19.50
CA THR A 242 -3.92 -20.99 -19.37
C THR A 242 -4.41 -19.77 -20.14
N GLU A 243 -5.68 -19.77 -20.51
CA GLU A 243 -6.41 -18.56 -20.90
C GLU A 243 -6.78 -17.76 -19.65
N ILE A 244 -6.65 -16.45 -19.73
CA ILE A 244 -7.01 -15.51 -18.65
C ILE A 244 -7.69 -14.28 -19.21
N THR A 245 -8.87 -13.96 -18.68
CA THR A 245 -9.57 -12.70 -18.99
C THR A 245 -9.20 -11.66 -17.93
N MET A 246 -8.69 -10.54 -18.36
CA MET A 246 -8.19 -9.48 -17.45
C MET A 246 -8.21 -8.11 -18.11
N LYS A 247 -8.27 -7.06 -17.28
CA LYS A 247 -7.99 -5.67 -17.65
C LYS A 247 -6.50 -5.33 -17.50
N MET A 248 -5.90 -5.83 -16.43
CA MET A 248 -4.49 -5.61 -16.11
C MET A 248 -3.97 -6.73 -15.18
N MET A 249 -2.69 -7.07 -15.30
CA MET A 249 -2.05 -8.04 -14.43
C MET A 249 -0.76 -7.47 -13.84
N LEU A 250 -0.59 -7.69 -12.54
CA LEU A 250 0.67 -7.51 -11.83
C LEU A 250 1.18 -8.85 -11.34
N MET A 251 2.50 -8.98 -11.21
CA MET A 251 3.14 -10.05 -10.44
C MET A 251 3.81 -9.47 -9.21
N GLU A 252 3.69 -10.15 -8.08
CA GLU A 252 4.51 -9.91 -6.90
C GLU A 252 5.36 -11.15 -6.65
N PHE A 253 6.64 -10.93 -6.39
CA PHE A 253 7.59 -11.98 -6.07
C PHE A 253 8.67 -11.45 -5.12
N TRP A 254 9.42 -12.35 -4.48
CA TRP A 254 10.45 -11.97 -3.53
C TRP A 254 11.82 -11.98 -4.20
N GLN A 255 12.61 -10.94 -3.91
CA GLN A 255 14.00 -10.83 -4.32
C GLN A 255 14.92 -10.78 -3.10
N ASP A 256 16.12 -11.38 -3.23
CA ASP A 256 17.16 -11.34 -2.21
C ASP A 256 18.53 -11.03 -2.84
N SER A 257 19.46 -10.54 -2.04
CA SER A 257 20.87 -10.37 -2.39
C SER A 257 21.68 -11.66 -2.26
N ILE A 258 21.10 -12.73 -1.74
CA ILE A 258 21.67 -14.08 -1.78
C ILE A 258 21.62 -14.58 -3.23
N LYS A 259 22.79 -14.92 -3.79
CA LYS A 259 22.88 -15.31 -5.18
C LYS A 259 22.00 -16.53 -5.48
N ASN A 260 20.95 -16.32 -6.26
CA ASN A 260 20.04 -17.32 -6.78
C ASN A 260 19.78 -16.99 -8.24
N GLU A 261 20.13 -17.90 -9.15
CA GLU A 261 20.02 -17.66 -10.61
C GLU A 261 18.66 -18.10 -11.18
N ALA A 262 17.69 -18.41 -10.31
CA ALA A 262 16.34 -18.71 -10.76
C ALA A 262 15.69 -17.47 -11.37
N ASP A 263 15.12 -17.64 -12.55
CA ASP A 263 14.39 -16.63 -13.28
C ASP A 263 13.06 -17.17 -13.81
N LEU A 264 12.09 -16.29 -13.99
CA LEU A 264 10.80 -16.61 -14.58
C LEU A 264 10.62 -15.80 -15.86
N VAL A 265 9.93 -16.40 -16.82
CA VAL A 265 9.57 -15.75 -18.09
C VAL A 265 8.06 -15.78 -18.25
N PHE A 266 7.49 -14.63 -18.55
CA PHE A 266 6.06 -14.43 -18.78
C PHE A 266 5.82 -14.18 -20.26
N MET A 267 4.90 -14.97 -20.84
CA MET A 267 4.43 -14.84 -22.20
C MET A 267 2.95 -14.51 -22.22
N LEU A 268 2.53 -13.54 -23.01
CA LEU A 268 1.13 -13.30 -23.37
C LEU A 268 0.99 -13.46 -24.89
N ASP A 269 0.05 -14.30 -25.32
CA ASP A 269 -0.23 -14.60 -26.74
C ASP A 269 1.03 -14.97 -27.54
N GLY A 270 1.90 -15.77 -26.92
CA GLY A 270 3.16 -16.20 -27.50
C GLY A 270 4.28 -15.18 -27.53
N GLN A 271 4.08 -13.97 -26.98
CA GLN A 271 5.10 -12.92 -26.89
C GLN A 271 5.63 -12.80 -25.46
N LYS A 272 6.95 -12.71 -25.31
CA LYS A 272 7.57 -12.43 -24.02
C LYS A 272 7.26 -10.98 -23.60
N VAL A 273 6.58 -10.81 -22.46
CA VAL A 273 6.20 -9.51 -21.94
C VAL A 273 7.11 -9.02 -20.81
N CYS A 274 7.50 -9.90 -19.90
CA CYS A 274 8.41 -9.58 -18.81
C CYS A 274 9.12 -10.81 -18.26
N GLY A 275 9.94 -10.62 -17.24
CA GLY A 275 10.60 -11.67 -16.48
C GLY A 275 10.72 -11.27 -15.01
N ALA A 276 11.08 -12.23 -14.18
CA ALA A 276 11.36 -12.02 -12.76
C ALA A 276 12.66 -12.77 -12.40
N ASP A 277 13.57 -12.08 -11.73
CA ASP A 277 14.83 -12.63 -11.24
C ASP A 277 14.77 -12.74 -9.72
N ALA A 278 15.11 -13.89 -9.15
CA ALA A 278 15.17 -14.11 -7.70
C ALA A 278 16.27 -13.28 -7.02
N TYR A 279 17.33 -12.95 -7.75
CA TYR A 279 18.48 -12.20 -7.27
C TYR A 279 18.43 -10.74 -7.69
N ALA A 280 18.65 -9.84 -6.72
CA ALA A 280 19.03 -8.46 -6.98
C ALA A 280 20.04 -8.00 -5.93
N SER A 281 21.16 -7.41 -6.35
CA SER A 281 22.28 -7.03 -5.47
C SER A 281 21.91 -6.06 -4.34
N MET A 282 20.82 -5.32 -4.49
CA MET A 282 20.30 -4.36 -3.51
C MET A 282 19.05 -4.87 -2.78
N ALA A 283 18.60 -6.10 -3.03
CA ALA A 283 17.47 -6.69 -2.35
C ALA A 283 17.85 -7.23 -0.96
N TRP A 284 16.86 -7.36 -0.09
CA TRP A 284 17.04 -7.84 1.29
C TRP A 284 15.95 -8.82 1.72
N GLY A 285 15.48 -9.67 0.81
CA GLY A 285 14.37 -10.58 1.07
C GLY A 285 13.02 -9.85 1.14
N ASN A 286 12.78 -8.94 0.23
CA ASN A 286 11.57 -8.12 0.16
C ASN A 286 10.72 -8.44 -1.09
N PRO A 287 9.40 -8.24 -1.01
CA PRO A 287 8.56 -8.37 -2.18
C PRO A 287 8.76 -7.19 -3.13
N VAL A 288 8.78 -7.51 -4.42
CA VAL A 288 8.73 -6.53 -5.50
C VAL A 288 7.52 -6.79 -6.37
N CYS A 289 6.98 -5.75 -6.98
CA CYS A 289 5.80 -5.84 -7.82
C CYS A 289 6.11 -5.29 -9.20
N HIS A 290 5.80 -6.08 -10.23
CA HIS A 290 6.01 -5.69 -11.64
C HIS A 290 4.70 -5.79 -12.42
N TYR A 291 4.58 -4.90 -13.40
CA TYR A 291 3.53 -4.98 -14.41
C TYR A 291 3.81 -6.11 -15.39
N VAL A 292 2.77 -6.92 -15.68
CA VAL A 292 2.84 -8.02 -16.65
C VAL A 292 2.18 -7.66 -17.98
N GLY A 293 0.97 -7.12 -17.94
CA GLY A 293 0.23 -6.77 -19.14
C GLY A 293 -1.19 -6.29 -18.91
N GLY A 294 -1.89 -6.00 -20.00
CA GLY A 294 -3.24 -5.43 -20.02
C GLY A 294 -3.23 -3.91 -20.09
N ASP A 295 -4.16 -3.32 -20.82
CA ASP A 295 -4.23 -1.87 -21.05
C ASP A 295 -5.40 -1.18 -20.34
N GLY A 296 -6.17 -1.95 -19.58
CA GLY A 296 -7.38 -1.52 -18.89
C GLY A 296 -8.67 -1.95 -19.59
N SER A 297 -8.60 -2.44 -20.82
CA SER A 297 -9.71 -3.11 -21.50
C SER A 297 -9.80 -4.56 -21.03
N GLU A 298 -11.02 -5.09 -20.90
CA GLU A 298 -11.21 -6.49 -20.57
C GLU A 298 -10.98 -7.36 -21.81
N GLU A 299 -9.88 -8.11 -21.80
CA GLU A 299 -9.48 -8.97 -22.92
C GLU A 299 -9.04 -10.33 -22.40
N THR A 300 -9.12 -11.37 -23.26
CA THR A 300 -8.64 -12.71 -22.96
C THR A 300 -7.29 -12.92 -23.61
N TYR A 301 -6.31 -13.34 -22.79
CA TYR A 301 -4.93 -13.60 -23.18
C TYR A 301 -4.56 -15.05 -22.91
N HIS A 302 -3.73 -15.65 -23.76
CA HIS A 302 -3.06 -16.91 -23.48
C HIS A 302 -1.80 -16.62 -22.64
N LEU A 303 -1.86 -16.91 -21.34
CA LEU A 303 -0.76 -16.71 -20.39
C LEU A 303 0.06 -17.98 -20.22
N VAL A 304 1.36 -17.90 -20.51
CA VAL A 304 2.32 -18.96 -20.19
C VAL A 304 3.41 -18.39 -19.27
N ILE A 305 3.67 -19.08 -18.17
CA ILE A 305 4.77 -18.79 -17.25
C ILE A 305 5.66 -20.01 -17.21
N TYR A 306 6.96 -19.81 -17.43
CA TYR A 306 7.92 -20.90 -17.30
C TYR A 306 9.20 -20.48 -16.56
N ALA A 307 9.82 -21.45 -15.93
CA ALA A 307 11.13 -21.31 -15.30
C ALA A 307 12.19 -21.11 -16.38
N GLY A 308 13.00 -20.09 -16.24
CA GLY A 308 14.12 -19.84 -17.16
C GLY A 308 15.14 -20.97 -17.13
N LYS A 309 15.99 -20.99 -18.17
CA LYS A 309 17.02 -22.01 -18.31
C LYS A 309 18.40 -21.56 -17.85
N GLY A 310 18.52 -20.64 -16.91
CA GLY A 310 19.77 -20.06 -16.44
C GLY A 310 21.07 -20.77 -16.87
N LYS A 311 22.24 -20.16 -16.74
CA LYS A 311 23.51 -20.78 -17.17
C LYS A 311 24.06 -21.68 -16.03
N PRO A 312 24.37 -22.99 -16.29
CA PRO A 312 25.07 -23.85 -15.32
C PRO A 312 26.53 -23.38 -15.07
N PRO A 313 27.12 -23.62 -13.90
CA PRO A 313 26.51 -24.17 -12.68
C PRO A 313 25.82 -23.06 -11.90
N ALA A 314 24.56 -23.25 -11.60
CA ALA A 314 23.77 -22.23 -10.93
C ALA A 314 23.04 -22.81 -9.72
N ASN A 315 22.81 -21.95 -8.74
CA ASN A 315 21.89 -22.23 -7.66
C ASN A 315 20.51 -21.76 -8.10
N TRP A 316 19.62 -22.69 -8.37
CA TRP A 316 18.23 -22.38 -8.77
C TRP A 316 17.28 -22.81 -7.66
N ASP A 317 16.90 -21.86 -6.84
CA ASP A 317 15.88 -22.07 -5.83
C ASP A 317 14.63 -21.24 -6.17
N TYR A 318 13.71 -21.87 -6.86
CA TYR A 318 12.43 -21.24 -7.25
C TYR A 318 11.50 -21.06 -6.04
N SER A 319 11.68 -21.81 -4.95
CA SER A 319 10.82 -21.69 -3.76
C SER A 319 10.86 -20.29 -3.15
N GLN A 320 11.97 -19.56 -3.33
CA GLN A 320 12.13 -18.20 -2.83
C GLN A 320 11.25 -17.16 -3.52
N PHE A 321 10.71 -17.44 -4.72
CA PHE A 321 9.90 -16.46 -5.45
C PHE A 321 8.62 -16.07 -4.72
N HIS A 322 7.95 -16.99 -4.03
CA HIS A 322 6.61 -16.73 -3.45
C HIS A 322 5.69 -16.00 -4.46
N LEU A 323 5.65 -16.50 -5.70
CA LEU A 323 5.00 -15.84 -6.82
C LEU A 323 3.49 -15.72 -6.63
N ARG A 324 2.97 -14.50 -6.74
CA ARG A 324 1.54 -14.19 -6.75
C ARG A 324 1.21 -13.30 -7.94
N LEU A 325 0.08 -13.55 -8.59
CA LEU A 325 -0.47 -12.70 -9.64
C LEU A 325 -1.70 -11.96 -9.13
N MET A 326 -1.78 -10.66 -9.35
CA MET A 326 -2.97 -9.86 -9.16
C MET A 326 -3.63 -9.64 -10.52
N ILE A 327 -4.84 -10.15 -10.67
CA ILE A 327 -5.61 -10.07 -11.90
C ILE A 327 -6.75 -9.08 -11.67
N GLY A 328 -6.73 -7.97 -12.42
CA GLY A 328 -7.79 -6.98 -12.46
C GLY A 328 -8.88 -7.37 -13.45
N CYS A 329 -10.17 -7.25 -13.03
CA CYS A 329 -11.36 -7.64 -13.80
C CYS A 329 -12.30 -6.47 -14.06
#